data_a0d6bf0d9ca4498c8f28e000470b2a00
#
_entry.id   a0d6bf0d9ca4498c8f28e000470b2a00
#
_cell.length_a   1.000
_cell.length_b   1.000
_cell.length_c   1.000
_cell.angle_alpha   90.00
_cell.angle_beta   90.00
_cell.angle_gamma   90.00
#
_symmetry.space_group_name_H-M   'P 1'
#
loop_
_entity.id
_entity.type
_entity.pdbx_description
1 polymer ?
#
loop_
_entity_poly.entity_id
_entity_poly.type
_entity_poly.pdbx_seq_one_letter_code
_entity_poly.pdbx_strand_id
1 'polypeptide(L)'
;ANYFWARPEVIEYVVVGTDGRVEHAVDIPVPGNPMVHDCSITETSMVLYDLPCTFDIDRVVDGDRLPYTWNPAYGARIGILPLEGTPDQVQWFEIEPCYVFHPVNAETTAIA
;
A
#
# COMPACT_ATOMS: atom_id res chain seq x y z
N ALA A 1 -0.16 4.68 -5.48
CA ALA A 1 -1.12 4.30 -4.43
C ALA A 1 -1.47 5.52 -3.59
N ASN A 2 -2.67 5.56 -3.10
CA ASN A 2 -3.14 6.61 -2.22
C ASN A 2 -3.73 6.01 -0.95
N TYR A 3 -3.44 6.64 0.18
CA TYR A 3 -4.00 6.25 1.46
C TYR A 3 -4.44 7.50 2.20
N PHE A 4 -5.51 7.38 2.96
CA PHE A 4 -6.02 8.52 3.70
C PHE A 4 -6.75 8.03 4.96
N TRP A 5 -6.34 8.54 6.11
CA TRP A 5 -6.86 8.09 7.40
C TRP A 5 -8.38 8.27 7.55
N ALA A 6 -8.99 9.21 6.83
CA ALA A 6 -10.44 9.40 6.84
C ALA A 6 -11.20 8.36 6.00
N ARG A 7 -10.49 7.54 5.22
CA ARG A 7 -11.01 6.37 4.52
C ARG A 7 -10.29 5.13 5.03
N PRO A 8 -10.65 4.63 6.22
CA PRO A 8 -9.96 3.50 6.82
C PRO A 8 -10.19 2.21 6.03
N GLU A 9 -9.27 1.27 6.20
CA GLU A 9 -9.37 -0.09 5.65
C GLU A 9 -9.34 -0.15 4.12
N VAL A 10 -8.78 0.87 3.48
CA VAL A 10 -8.65 0.95 2.02
C VAL A 10 -7.33 1.60 1.63
N ILE A 11 -6.65 0.99 0.65
CA ILE A 11 -5.60 1.65 -0.13
C ILE A 11 -6.15 1.83 -1.55
N GLU A 12 -6.19 3.06 -2.02
CA GLU A 12 -6.64 3.35 -3.38
C GLU A 12 -5.47 3.20 -4.37
N TYR A 13 -5.66 2.36 -5.37
CA TYR A 13 -4.73 2.23 -6.48
C TYR A 13 -5.27 2.99 -7.68
N VAL A 14 -4.49 3.94 -8.17
CA VAL A 14 -4.87 4.82 -9.27
C VAL A 14 -3.80 4.80 -10.33
N VAL A 15 -4.20 4.65 -11.58
CA VAL A 15 -3.33 4.81 -12.75
C VAL A 15 -3.76 6.07 -13.49
N VAL A 16 -2.81 6.96 -13.70
CA VAL A 16 -3.02 8.22 -14.42
C VAL A 16 -2.29 8.13 -15.76
N GLY A 17 -3.00 8.39 -16.84
CA GLY A 17 -2.43 8.38 -18.18
C GLY A 17 -1.55 9.60 -18.47
N THR A 18 -0.89 9.56 -19.62
CA THR A 18 -0.02 10.66 -20.08
C THR A 18 -0.76 11.95 -20.37
N ASP A 19 -2.08 11.88 -20.55
CA ASP A 19 -2.96 13.05 -20.71
C ASP A 19 -3.43 13.64 -19.37
N GLY A 20 -2.98 13.08 -18.24
CA GLY A 20 -3.34 13.52 -16.90
C GLY A 20 -4.69 12.99 -16.41
N ARG A 21 -5.35 12.12 -17.16
CA ARG A 21 -6.64 11.54 -16.77
C ARG A 21 -6.46 10.21 -16.07
N VAL A 22 -7.36 9.93 -15.14
CA VAL A 22 -7.41 8.63 -14.46
C VAL A 22 -7.89 7.58 -15.45
N GLU A 23 -7.08 6.57 -15.67
CA GLU A 23 -7.41 5.43 -16.55
C GLU A 23 -7.96 4.24 -15.77
N HIS A 24 -7.55 4.11 -14.51
CA HIS A 24 -7.92 2.99 -13.66
C HIS A 24 -7.89 3.42 -12.20
N ALA A 25 -8.90 3.07 -11.44
CA ALA A 25 -8.95 3.35 -10.00
C ALA A 25 -9.71 2.23 -9.30
N VAL A 26 -9.08 1.62 -8.31
CA VAL A 26 -9.69 0.58 -7.48
C VAL A 26 -9.33 0.76 -6.02
N ASP A 27 -10.25 0.40 -5.14
CA ASP A 27 -10.04 0.39 -3.70
C ASP A 27 -9.62 -1.01 -3.27
N ILE A 28 -8.43 -1.12 -2.69
CA ILE A 28 -7.88 -2.37 -2.21
C ILE A 28 -8.14 -2.47 -0.72
N PRO A 29 -8.95 -3.45 -0.26
CA PRO A 29 -9.23 -3.61 1.16
C PRO A 29 -7.97 -4.01 1.94
N VAL A 30 -7.77 -3.36 3.07
CA VAL A 30 -6.73 -3.71 4.04
C VAL A 30 -7.33 -3.69 5.44
N PRO A 31 -6.74 -4.39 6.43
CA PRO A 31 -7.39 -4.55 7.74
C PRO A 31 -7.34 -3.33 8.66
N GLY A 32 -6.68 -2.26 8.27
CA GLY A 32 -6.57 -1.06 9.09
C GLY A 32 -6.15 0.17 8.30
N ASN A 33 -5.42 1.07 8.94
CA ASN A 33 -4.94 2.31 8.33
C ASN A 33 -3.41 2.35 8.26
N PRO A 34 -2.79 1.56 7.38
CA PRO A 34 -1.34 1.58 7.24
C PRO A 34 -0.85 2.87 6.59
N MET A 35 0.33 3.31 6.96
CA MET A 35 1.03 4.36 6.25
C MET A 35 1.69 3.75 5.00
N VAL A 36 1.30 4.23 3.83
CA VAL A 36 1.85 3.77 2.56
C VAL A 36 2.62 4.91 1.91
N HIS A 37 3.92 4.94 2.15
CA HIS A 37 4.77 6.03 1.66
C HIS A 37 5.15 5.85 0.20
N ASP A 38 5.35 4.60 -0.22
CA ASP A 38 5.81 4.28 -1.56
C ASP A 38 5.23 2.93 -2.03
N CYS A 39 5.41 2.64 -3.28
CA CYS A 39 5.04 1.37 -3.89
C CYS A 39 6.10 0.99 -4.93
N SER A 40 6.02 -0.23 -5.43
CA SER A 40 6.85 -0.65 -6.56
C SER A 40 5.99 -1.03 -7.75
N ILE A 41 6.58 -0.94 -8.93
CA ILE A 41 5.92 -1.31 -10.17
C ILE A 41 6.89 -2.16 -11.01
N THR A 42 6.35 -3.19 -11.63
CA THR A 42 7.07 -4.02 -12.61
C THR A 42 6.43 -3.85 -13.99
N GLU A 43 6.89 -4.58 -14.98
CA GLU A 43 6.29 -4.55 -16.33
C GLU A 43 4.82 -5.00 -16.31
N THR A 44 4.43 -5.83 -15.34
CA THR A 44 3.10 -6.47 -15.33
C THR A 44 2.29 -6.19 -14.07
N SER A 45 2.93 -5.70 -13.01
CA SER A 45 2.30 -5.67 -11.68
C SER A 45 2.67 -4.44 -10.87
N MET A 46 1.77 -4.11 -9.98
CA MET A 46 1.99 -3.15 -8.90
C MET A 46 2.26 -3.93 -7.61
N VAL A 47 3.21 -3.48 -6.81
CA VAL A 47 3.57 -4.09 -5.53
C VAL A 47 3.21 -3.13 -4.40
N LEU A 48 2.35 -3.60 -3.52
CA LEU A 48 1.87 -2.86 -2.34
C LEU A 48 2.55 -3.35 -1.08
N TYR A 49 2.89 -2.41 -0.22
CA TYR A 49 3.47 -2.68 1.10
C TYR A 49 2.45 -2.34 2.18
N ASP A 50 1.78 -3.34 2.73
CA ASP A 50 0.82 -3.21 3.82
C ASP A 50 1.53 -3.55 5.13
N LEU A 51 2.12 -2.52 5.74
CA LEU A 51 3.11 -2.68 6.80
C LEU A 51 2.60 -2.12 8.14
N PRO A 52 3.18 -2.58 9.27
CA PRO A 52 2.65 -2.34 10.60
C PRO A 52 3.05 -0.97 11.19
N CYS A 53 2.92 0.06 10.39
CA CYS A 53 2.97 1.44 10.88
C CYS A 53 1.61 2.06 10.58
N THR A 54 0.77 2.21 11.61
CA THR A 54 -0.65 2.50 11.43
C THR A 54 -1.04 3.82 12.07
N PHE A 55 -2.10 4.44 11.51
CA PHE A 55 -2.62 5.71 11.98
C PHE A 55 -3.08 5.61 13.44
N ASP A 56 -2.71 6.64 14.23
CA ASP A 56 -3.01 6.74 15.64
C ASP A 56 -3.63 8.11 15.94
N ILE A 57 -4.93 8.12 16.21
CA ILE A 57 -5.68 9.34 16.49
C ILE A 57 -5.19 10.05 17.74
N ASP A 58 -4.70 9.31 18.74
CA ASP A 58 -4.20 9.90 19.98
C ASP A 58 -2.98 10.77 19.73
N ARG A 59 -2.15 10.41 18.76
CA ARG A 59 -1.02 11.25 18.35
C ARG A 59 -1.48 12.56 17.71
N VAL A 60 -2.57 12.54 16.95
CA VAL A 60 -3.17 13.76 16.39
C VAL A 60 -3.62 14.69 17.51
N VAL A 61 -4.31 14.16 18.51
CA VAL A 61 -4.79 14.91 19.68
C VAL A 61 -3.62 15.51 20.44
N ASP A 62 -2.51 14.78 20.57
CA ASP A 62 -1.30 15.24 21.24
C ASP A 62 -0.46 16.24 20.41
N GLY A 63 -0.87 16.51 19.17
CA GLY A 63 -0.19 17.47 18.31
C GLY A 63 1.02 16.93 17.56
N ASP A 64 1.19 15.61 17.49
CA ASP A 64 2.28 15.00 16.71
C ASP A 64 2.12 15.28 15.22
N ARG A 65 3.25 15.56 14.57
CA ARG A 65 3.28 15.82 13.14
C ARG A 65 3.17 14.55 12.28
N LEU A 66 3.54 13.41 12.86
CA LEU A 66 3.48 12.11 12.22
C LEU A 66 2.58 11.19 13.06
N PRO A 67 1.27 11.16 12.80
CA PRO A 67 0.31 10.44 13.62
C PRO A 67 0.26 8.95 13.31
N TYR A 68 1.42 8.29 13.23
CA TYR A 68 1.53 6.86 12.95
C TYR A 68 2.37 6.18 14.02
N THR A 69 1.97 4.97 14.37
CA THR A 69 2.60 4.18 15.43
C THR A 69 3.04 2.83 14.90
N TRP A 70 4.21 2.39 15.32
CA TRP A 70 4.67 1.03 15.10
C TRP A 70 3.72 0.06 15.82
N ASN A 71 3.07 -0.81 15.06
CA ASN A 71 2.04 -1.72 15.55
C ASN A 71 2.29 -3.14 15.01
N PRO A 72 3.23 -3.89 15.58
CA PRO A 72 3.60 -5.20 15.04
C PRO A 72 2.45 -6.21 15.06
N ALA A 73 1.45 -6.04 15.92
CA ALA A 73 0.27 -6.89 15.96
C ALA A 73 -0.59 -6.77 14.69
N TYR A 74 -0.47 -5.66 13.96
CA TYR A 74 -1.14 -5.51 12.67
C TYR A 74 -0.65 -6.53 11.64
N GLY A 75 0.58 -7.00 11.77
CA GLY A 75 1.23 -7.86 10.80
C GLY A 75 1.86 -7.08 9.66
N ALA A 76 2.51 -7.78 8.76
CA ALA A 76 3.15 -7.19 7.59
C ALA A 76 2.94 -8.12 6.39
N ARG A 77 2.58 -7.53 5.26
CA ARG A 77 2.37 -8.30 4.03
C ARG A 77 2.67 -7.47 2.80
N ILE A 78 2.98 -8.16 1.72
CA ILE A 78 3.18 -7.57 0.41
C ILE A 78 2.05 -8.05 -0.50
N GLY A 79 1.42 -7.11 -1.19
CA GLY A 79 0.39 -7.40 -2.18
C GLY A 79 0.93 -7.24 -3.59
N ILE A 80 0.62 -8.19 -4.46
CA ILE A 80 0.94 -8.13 -5.88
C ILE A 80 -0.35 -8.11 -6.67
N LEU A 81 -0.52 -7.07 -7.47
CA LEU A 81 -1.72 -6.78 -8.25
C LEU A 81 -1.34 -6.58 -9.72
N PRO A 82 -2.03 -7.21 -10.67
CA PRO A 82 -1.86 -6.86 -12.09
C PRO A 82 -2.14 -5.36 -12.31
N LEU A 83 -1.43 -4.72 -13.22
CA LEU A 83 -1.52 -3.27 -13.43
C LEU A 83 -2.94 -2.78 -13.70
N GLU A 84 -3.77 -3.59 -14.37
CA GLU A 84 -5.18 -3.28 -14.62
C GLU A 84 -6.12 -4.20 -13.83
N GLY A 85 -5.63 -4.72 -12.70
CA GLY A 85 -6.34 -5.69 -11.90
C GLY A 85 -7.44 -5.11 -11.04
N THR A 86 -8.31 -5.99 -10.58
CA THR A 86 -9.37 -5.70 -9.61
C THR A 86 -8.92 -6.11 -8.21
N PRO A 87 -9.55 -5.58 -7.14
CA PRO A 87 -9.11 -5.86 -5.76
C PRO A 87 -9.04 -7.34 -5.39
N ASP A 88 -9.88 -8.18 -5.98
CA ASP A 88 -9.89 -9.63 -5.77
C ASP A 88 -8.70 -10.36 -6.41
N GLN A 89 -7.96 -9.69 -7.27
CA GLN A 89 -6.77 -10.25 -7.93
C GLN A 89 -5.47 -10.01 -7.17
N VAL A 90 -5.51 -9.28 -6.06
CA VAL A 90 -4.33 -9.07 -5.23
C VAL A 90 -3.91 -10.39 -4.60
N GLN A 91 -2.65 -10.75 -4.79
CA GLN A 91 -2.03 -11.86 -4.08
C GLN A 91 -1.24 -11.33 -2.91
N TRP A 92 -1.59 -11.76 -1.69
CA TRP A 92 -0.96 -11.30 -0.47
C TRP A 92 0.05 -12.30 0.05
N PHE A 93 1.21 -11.82 0.47
CA PHE A 93 2.29 -12.61 1.04
C PHE A 93 2.67 -12.03 2.39
N GLU A 94 2.55 -12.83 3.44
CA GLU A 94 2.97 -12.41 4.78
C GLU A 94 4.50 -12.38 4.87
N ILE A 95 5.01 -11.36 5.54
CA ILE A 95 6.44 -11.17 5.80
C ILE A 95 6.67 -10.84 7.26
N GLU A 96 7.90 -10.85 7.71
CA GLU A 96 8.24 -10.38 9.04
C GLU A 96 7.93 -8.89 9.19
N PRO A 97 7.42 -8.44 10.35
CA PRO A 97 7.13 -7.03 10.57
C PRO A 97 8.34 -6.14 10.32
N CYS A 98 8.15 -5.18 9.42
CA CYS A 98 9.15 -4.17 9.08
C CYS A 98 8.44 -2.96 8.51
N TYR A 99 9.18 -1.87 8.30
CA TYR A 99 8.69 -0.73 7.55
C TYR A 99 9.69 -0.34 6.46
N VAL A 100 9.17 -0.08 5.26
CA VAL A 100 9.95 0.31 4.09
C VAL A 100 9.44 1.65 3.60
N PHE A 101 10.27 2.70 3.70
CA PHE A 101 9.96 3.99 3.11
C PHE A 101 10.23 4.00 1.61
N HIS A 102 11.38 3.47 1.20
CA HIS A 102 11.84 3.52 -0.18
C HIS A 102 12.29 2.14 -0.65
N PRO A 103 11.48 1.44 -1.46
CA PRO A 103 11.95 0.23 -2.11
C PRO A 103 13.04 0.55 -3.14
N VAL A 104 13.96 -0.38 -3.33
CA VAL A 104 15.07 -0.18 -4.27
C VAL A 104 14.63 -0.46 -5.69
N ASN A 105 13.96 -1.59 -5.92
CA ASN A 105 13.58 -2.04 -7.26
C ASN A 105 12.57 -3.19 -7.17
N ALA A 106 11.84 -3.39 -8.27
CA ALA A 106 11.02 -4.56 -8.48
C ALA A 106 11.04 -4.91 -9.97
N GLU A 107 11.01 -6.19 -10.27
CA GLU A 107 10.99 -6.65 -11.67
C GLU A 107 10.12 -7.90 -11.80
N THR A 108 9.57 -8.10 -12.99
CA THR A 108 8.93 -9.36 -13.37
C THR A 108 9.95 -10.20 -14.12
N THR A 109 10.16 -11.44 -13.64
CA THR A 109 11.03 -12.39 -14.30
C THR A 109 10.23 -13.53 -14.88
N ALA A 110 10.68 -14.05 -16.03
CA ALA A 110 10.10 -15.26 -16.58
C ALA A 110 10.46 -16.45 -15.68
N ILE A 111 9.47 -17.27 -15.36
CA ILE A 111 9.70 -18.56 -14.70
C ILE A 111 10.05 -19.56 -15.77
N ALA A 112 11.27 -20.08 -15.71
CA ALA A 112 11.71 -21.11 -16.63
C ALA A 112 11.10 -22.47 -16.29
#